data_9be8e9fdaba448f35f47aed9e22a18e4
#
_entry.id   9be8e9fdaba448f35f47aed9e22a18e4
#
_cell.length_a   1.000
_cell.length_b   1.000
_cell.length_c   1.000
_cell.angle_alpha   90.00
_cell.angle_beta   90.00
_cell.angle_gamma   90.00
#
_symmetry.space_group_name_H-M   'P 1'
#
loop_
_entity.id
_entity.type
_entity.pdbx_description
1 polymer ?
#
loop_
_entity_poly.entity_id
_entity_poly.type
_entity_poly.pdbx_seq_one_letter_code
_entity_poly.pdbx_strand_id
1 'polypeptide(L)'
;GRVEKKALTRKEKKKFKQLKSTHQRYADVFAALGYPIELSQYTFPEKRTLSTSVKKLAGTEPKKWLGIAPFAQHNSKMYPQDLMKEVITLLGRRDDLKIFLFGAGESETTVLNQWEQDFPNVVNMAGKVSFKEELDLISNLDGMLSMDSGNGHLAANYGIPVVTLWGLTHPYTGFAPFAQPAENSLLPDLDKYPQIPTSVYGNIVPDGYYDSMRSIPPERVVQRVEEVLKL
;
A
#
# COMPACT_ATOMS: atom_id res chain seq x y z
N GLY A 1 13.80 -14.60 -13.06
CA GLY A 1 13.76 -15.97 -12.53
C GLY A 1 14.32 -16.12 -11.13
N ARG A 2 14.47 -17.36 -10.64
CA ARG A 2 14.97 -17.65 -9.28
C ARG A 2 16.40 -17.11 -9.04
N VAL A 3 17.25 -17.18 -10.05
CA VAL A 3 18.64 -16.70 -9.99
C VAL A 3 18.69 -15.18 -9.83
N GLU A 4 17.85 -14.46 -10.56
CA GLU A 4 17.78 -13.00 -10.51
C GLU A 4 17.25 -12.52 -9.15
N LYS A 5 16.20 -13.17 -8.62
CA LYS A 5 15.70 -12.91 -7.26
C LYS A 5 16.81 -13.05 -6.23
N LYS A 6 17.55 -14.18 -6.27
CA LYS A 6 18.70 -14.42 -5.38
C LYS A 6 19.81 -13.37 -5.57
N ALA A 7 20.09 -12.93 -6.79
CA ALA A 7 21.09 -11.91 -7.06
C ALA A 7 20.69 -10.52 -6.51
N LEU A 8 19.41 -10.17 -6.52
CA LEU A 8 18.88 -8.93 -5.98
C LEU A 8 18.85 -8.90 -4.44
N THR A 9 18.61 -10.05 -3.78
CA THR A 9 18.38 -10.09 -2.32
C THR A 9 19.58 -10.60 -1.50
N ARG A 10 20.68 -10.99 -2.14
CA ARG A 10 21.86 -11.45 -1.42
C ARG A 10 22.57 -10.33 -0.68
N LYS A 11 23.22 -10.65 0.44
CA LYS A 11 23.96 -9.71 1.29
C LYS A 11 25.17 -9.12 0.57
N GLU A 12 25.98 -9.98 -0.06
CA GLU A 12 27.22 -9.62 -0.71
C GLU A 12 27.10 -9.67 -2.24
N LYS A 13 27.88 -8.84 -2.95
CA LYS A 13 27.90 -8.75 -4.43
C LYS A 13 26.48 -8.66 -5.02
N LYS A 14 25.60 -7.91 -4.33
CA LYS A 14 24.20 -7.68 -4.75
C LYS A 14 24.15 -7.09 -6.16
N LYS A 15 23.25 -7.64 -7.00
CA LYS A 15 22.89 -7.03 -8.28
C LYS A 15 21.60 -6.26 -8.09
N PHE A 16 21.73 -4.97 -7.80
CA PHE A 16 20.58 -4.07 -7.58
C PHE A 16 19.97 -3.65 -8.93
N LYS A 17 19.20 -4.55 -9.52
CA LYS A 17 18.53 -4.37 -10.80
C LYS A 17 17.08 -4.78 -10.69
N GLN A 18 16.17 -3.96 -11.23
CA GLN A 18 14.75 -4.25 -11.28
C GLN A 18 14.47 -5.58 -11.97
N LEU A 19 13.68 -6.41 -11.33
CA LEU A 19 13.18 -7.67 -11.90
C LEU A 19 11.96 -7.40 -12.78
N LYS A 20 11.69 -8.31 -13.71
CA LYS A 20 10.44 -8.32 -14.46
C LYS A 20 9.26 -8.33 -13.48
N SER A 21 8.30 -7.43 -13.66
CA SER A 21 7.11 -7.34 -12.80
C SER A 21 6.30 -8.62 -12.82
N THR A 22 5.54 -8.87 -11.76
CA THR A 22 4.62 -10.02 -11.70
C THR A 22 3.55 -9.90 -12.79
N HIS A 23 3.06 -8.70 -13.08
CA HIS A 23 2.13 -8.44 -14.17
C HIS A 23 2.70 -8.87 -15.52
N GLN A 24 3.94 -8.47 -15.83
CA GLN A 24 4.59 -8.90 -17.08
C GLN A 24 4.82 -10.41 -17.14
N ARG A 25 5.11 -11.05 -16.00
CA ARG A 25 5.25 -12.52 -15.97
C ARG A 25 3.95 -13.24 -16.30
N TYR A 26 2.81 -12.71 -15.82
CA TYR A 26 1.49 -13.23 -16.19
C TYR A 26 1.19 -12.97 -17.66
N ALA A 27 1.46 -11.75 -18.16
CA ALA A 27 1.30 -11.47 -19.59
C ALA A 27 2.13 -12.39 -20.48
N ASP A 28 3.39 -12.71 -20.09
CA ASP A 28 4.24 -13.66 -20.80
C ASP A 28 3.63 -15.08 -20.84
N VAL A 29 2.95 -15.52 -19.78
CA VAL A 29 2.25 -16.82 -19.74
C VAL A 29 1.09 -16.83 -20.73
N PHE A 30 0.27 -15.76 -20.75
CA PHE A 30 -0.82 -15.66 -21.73
C PHE A 30 -0.29 -15.60 -23.17
N ALA A 31 0.80 -14.88 -23.41
CA ALA A 31 1.45 -14.83 -24.72
C ALA A 31 1.94 -16.21 -25.17
N ALA A 32 2.54 -17.00 -24.26
CA ALA A 32 2.97 -18.36 -24.54
C ALA A 32 1.80 -19.32 -24.86
N LEU A 33 0.60 -19.02 -24.39
CA LEU A 33 -0.64 -19.75 -24.68
C LEU A 33 -1.34 -19.27 -25.96
N GLY A 34 -0.76 -18.29 -26.69
CA GLY A 34 -1.35 -17.72 -27.91
C GLY A 34 -2.28 -16.52 -27.66
N TYR A 35 -2.36 -16.00 -26.46
CA TYR A 35 -3.19 -14.85 -26.07
C TYR A 35 -2.32 -13.70 -25.54
N PRO A 36 -1.58 -12.98 -26.40
CA PRO A 36 -0.70 -11.89 -25.97
C PRO A 36 -1.51 -10.75 -25.33
N ILE A 37 -1.02 -10.26 -24.19
CA ILE A 37 -1.60 -9.12 -23.46
C ILE A 37 -0.58 -7.97 -23.46
N GLU A 38 -0.99 -6.81 -23.98
CA GLU A 38 -0.19 -5.60 -23.99
C GLU A 38 -0.51 -4.78 -22.73
N LEU A 39 0.42 -4.75 -21.77
CA LEU A 39 0.22 -4.09 -20.47
C LEU A 39 0.21 -2.56 -20.53
N SER A 40 0.59 -1.96 -21.66
CA SER A 40 0.47 -0.51 -21.89
C SER A 40 -0.94 -0.09 -22.33
N GLN A 41 -1.75 -1.06 -22.79
CA GLN A 41 -3.12 -0.86 -23.25
C GLN A 41 -4.09 -1.42 -22.21
N TYR A 42 -4.40 -0.63 -21.18
CA TYR A 42 -5.32 -1.07 -20.13
C TYR A 42 -6.45 -0.07 -19.92
N THR A 43 -7.58 -0.60 -19.48
CA THR A 43 -8.73 0.18 -19.00
C THR A 43 -9.04 -0.27 -17.59
N PHE A 44 -9.14 0.67 -16.68
CA PHE A 44 -9.55 0.37 -15.31
C PHE A 44 -11.05 0.08 -15.25
N PRO A 45 -11.51 -0.82 -14.36
CA PRO A 45 -12.92 -1.01 -14.10
C PRO A 45 -13.58 0.28 -13.63
N GLU A 46 -14.86 0.43 -13.96
CA GLU A 46 -15.66 1.54 -13.43
C GLU A 46 -15.80 1.48 -11.91
N LYS A 47 -16.04 2.64 -11.31
CA LYS A 47 -16.36 2.74 -9.89
C LYS A 47 -17.60 1.91 -9.58
N ARG A 48 -17.53 1.12 -8.53
CA ARG A 48 -18.64 0.27 -8.10
C ARG A 48 -19.66 1.08 -7.30
N THR A 49 -20.91 0.69 -7.38
CA THR A 49 -21.97 1.32 -6.59
C THR A 49 -21.82 0.95 -5.12
N LEU A 50 -21.73 1.95 -4.25
CA LEU A 50 -21.66 1.75 -2.80
C LEU A 50 -22.97 1.17 -2.27
N SER A 51 -22.88 0.18 -1.38
CA SER A 51 -24.01 -0.34 -0.63
C SER A 51 -24.55 0.70 0.37
N THR A 52 -25.77 0.50 0.86
CA THR A 52 -26.37 1.39 1.87
C THR A 52 -25.55 1.42 3.16
N SER A 53 -24.98 0.29 3.58
CA SER A 53 -24.11 0.19 4.76
C SER A 53 -22.84 1.04 4.60
N VAL A 54 -22.16 0.92 3.46
CA VAL A 54 -20.97 1.73 3.17
C VAL A 54 -21.30 3.22 3.09
N LYS A 55 -22.39 3.61 2.41
CA LYS A 55 -22.84 5.01 2.34
C LYS A 55 -23.10 5.60 3.72
N LYS A 56 -23.71 4.83 4.62
CA LYS A 56 -23.97 5.26 6.00
C LYS A 56 -22.67 5.53 6.77
N LEU A 57 -21.64 4.69 6.59
CA LEU A 57 -20.32 4.85 7.23
C LEU A 57 -19.51 5.98 6.59
N ALA A 58 -19.54 6.08 5.26
CA ALA A 58 -18.76 7.06 4.52
C ALA A 58 -19.31 8.49 4.68
N GLY A 59 -20.63 8.65 4.89
CA GLY A 59 -21.29 9.95 4.87
C GLY A 59 -21.50 10.46 3.44
N THR A 60 -22.03 11.69 3.34
CA THR A 60 -22.38 12.33 2.06
C THR A 60 -21.60 13.63 1.81
N GLU A 61 -20.66 13.95 2.68
CA GLU A 61 -19.88 15.18 2.59
C GLU A 61 -18.95 15.15 1.38
N PRO A 62 -18.78 16.28 0.66
CA PRO A 62 -17.91 16.39 -0.50
C PRO A 62 -16.43 16.49 -0.06
N LYS A 63 -15.86 15.40 0.39
CA LYS A 63 -14.46 15.30 0.84
C LYS A 63 -13.68 14.38 -0.08
N LYS A 64 -12.34 14.52 -0.07
CA LYS A 64 -11.45 13.52 -0.63
C LYS A 64 -11.46 12.25 0.24
N TRP A 65 -11.40 11.09 -0.38
CA TRP A 65 -11.45 9.79 0.29
C TRP A 65 -10.08 9.10 0.22
N LEU A 66 -9.44 8.97 1.36
CA LEU A 66 -8.18 8.25 1.51
C LEU A 66 -8.40 6.91 2.20
N GLY A 67 -7.96 5.83 1.56
CA GLY A 67 -7.80 4.54 2.24
C GLY A 67 -6.44 4.45 2.91
N ILE A 68 -6.37 3.89 4.12
CA ILE A 68 -5.11 3.54 4.79
C ILE A 68 -5.16 2.07 5.20
N ALA A 69 -4.22 1.26 4.67
CA ALA A 69 -4.03 -0.15 5.03
C ALA A 69 -2.67 -0.32 5.72
N PRO A 70 -2.60 -0.14 7.05
CA PRO A 70 -1.34 0.00 7.78
C PRO A 70 -0.65 -1.33 8.10
N PHE A 71 -1.27 -2.46 7.78
CA PHE A 71 -0.78 -3.78 8.16
C PHE A 71 -0.26 -4.59 6.98
N ALA A 72 0.60 -5.56 7.27
CA ALA A 72 1.13 -6.53 6.32
C ALA A 72 1.39 -7.87 7.02
N GLN A 73 1.53 -8.94 6.23
CA GLN A 73 1.78 -10.28 6.73
C GLN A 73 3.05 -10.41 7.59
N HIS A 74 4.08 -9.63 7.29
CA HIS A 74 5.36 -9.66 8.02
C HIS A 74 5.63 -8.31 8.67
N ASN A 75 6.07 -8.31 9.92
CA ASN A 75 6.43 -7.10 10.67
C ASN A 75 7.48 -6.25 9.95
N SER A 76 8.41 -6.89 9.23
CA SER A 76 9.43 -6.23 8.40
C SER A 76 8.88 -5.40 7.24
N LYS A 77 7.58 -5.47 6.98
CA LYS A 77 6.85 -4.73 5.95
C LYS A 77 5.84 -3.75 6.55
N MET A 78 5.72 -3.70 7.88
CA MET A 78 4.80 -2.81 8.57
C MET A 78 5.52 -1.53 9.01
N TYR A 79 4.97 -0.40 8.63
CA TYR A 79 5.40 0.89 9.16
C TYR A 79 5.12 0.92 10.68
N PRO A 80 6.05 1.46 11.52
CA PRO A 80 5.85 1.51 12.96
C PRO A 80 4.52 2.16 13.33
N GLN A 81 3.76 1.52 14.22
CA GLN A 81 2.39 1.94 14.54
C GLN A 81 2.32 3.34 15.16
N ASP A 82 3.33 3.71 15.95
CA ASP A 82 3.48 5.07 16.51
C ASP A 82 3.63 6.12 15.40
N LEU A 83 4.47 5.86 14.40
CA LEU A 83 4.65 6.75 13.24
C LEU A 83 3.42 6.75 12.31
N MET A 84 2.75 5.60 12.14
CA MET A 84 1.49 5.55 11.37
C MET A 84 0.39 6.35 12.08
N LYS A 85 0.31 6.27 13.42
CA LYS A 85 -0.60 7.10 14.20
C LYS A 85 -0.31 8.59 14.01
N GLU A 86 0.96 8.98 13.93
CA GLU A 86 1.36 10.35 13.63
C GLU A 86 0.90 10.79 12.24
N VAL A 87 1.09 9.95 11.20
CA VAL A 87 0.56 10.21 9.85
C VAL A 87 -0.96 10.42 9.89
N ILE A 88 -1.70 9.52 10.56
CA ILE A 88 -3.16 9.64 10.69
C ILE A 88 -3.54 10.91 11.46
N THR A 89 -2.78 11.29 12.48
CA THR A 89 -3.00 12.51 13.26
C THR A 89 -2.84 13.76 12.39
N LEU A 90 -1.81 13.82 11.56
CA LEU A 90 -1.55 14.96 10.68
C LEU A 90 -2.66 15.08 9.60
N LEU A 91 -3.02 13.97 8.97
CA LEU A 91 -4.07 13.92 7.95
C LEU A 91 -5.48 14.08 8.55
N GLY A 92 -5.73 13.55 9.74
CA GLY A 92 -7.03 13.61 10.44
C GLY A 92 -7.44 15.00 10.90
N ARG A 93 -6.53 15.96 10.93
CA ARG A 93 -6.82 17.38 11.22
C ARG A 93 -7.44 18.13 10.02
N ARG A 94 -7.47 17.50 8.84
CA ARG A 94 -7.97 18.13 7.61
C ARG A 94 -9.47 17.95 7.48
N ASP A 95 -10.18 19.05 7.29
CA ASP A 95 -11.64 19.06 7.12
C ASP A 95 -12.09 18.61 5.73
N ASP A 96 -11.19 18.68 4.73
CA ASP A 96 -11.44 18.29 3.34
C ASP A 96 -11.15 16.82 3.04
N LEU A 97 -10.76 16.03 4.07
CA LEU A 97 -10.36 14.63 3.95
C LEU A 97 -11.25 13.71 4.79
N LYS A 98 -11.63 12.56 4.23
CA LYS A 98 -12.23 11.41 4.92
C LYS A 98 -11.28 10.23 4.82
N ILE A 99 -10.94 9.61 5.95
CA ILE A 99 -9.98 8.52 6.02
C ILE A 99 -10.69 7.21 6.36
N PHE A 100 -10.45 6.17 5.57
CA PHE A 100 -10.97 4.83 5.79
C PHE A 100 -9.81 3.90 6.14
N LEU A 101 -9.87 3.29 7.33
CA LEU A 101 -8.85 2.37 7.81
C LEU A 101 -9.24 0.93 7.46
N PHE A 102 -8.33 0.21 6.82
CA PHE A 102 -8.50 -1.18 6.40
C PHE A 102 -7.62 -2.12 7.21
N GLY A 103 -8.16 -3.25 7.61
CA GLY A 103 -7.47 -4.29 8.36
C GLY A 103 -8.36 -5.51 8.56
N ALA A 104 -7.82 -6.58 9.13
CA ALA A 104 -8.53 -7.82 9.36
C ALA A 104 -8.11 -8.50 10.68
N GLY A 105 -9.04 -9.23 11.28
CA GLY A 105 -8.80 -9.93 12.54
C GLY A 105 -8.85 -9.01 13.76
N GLU A 106 -8.91 -9.62 14.93
CA GLU A 106 -9.20 -8.93 16.19
C GLU A 106 -8.09 -7.92 16.59
N SER A 107 -6.83 -8.33 16.45
CA SER A 107 -5.69 -7.50 16.85
C SER A 107 -5.60 -6.21 16.04
N GLU A 108 -5.74 -6.27 14.72
CA GLU A 108 -5.71 -5.11 13.84
C GLU A 108 -6.94 -4.23 14.08
N THR A 109 -8.13 -4.83 14.18
CA THR A 109 -9.38 -4.11 14.44
C THR A 109 -9.30 -3.32 15.76
N THR A 110 -8.68 -3.87 16.80
CA THR A 110 -8.50 -3.19 18.10
C THR A 110 -7.66 -1.91 17.93
N VAL A 111 -6.55 -1.99 17.20
CA VAL A 111 -5.70 -0.82 16.92
C VAL A 111 -6.46 0.23 16.10
N LEU A 112 -7.16 -0.20 15.05
CA LEU A 112 -7.91 0.71 14.18
C LEU A 112 -9.07 1.40 14.91
N ASN A 113 -9.74 0.71 15.84
CA ASN A 113 -10.77 1.31 16.68
C ASN A 113 -10.21 2.41 17.58
N GLN A 114 -9.00 2.24 18.12
CA GLN A 114 -8.35 3.29 18.90
C GLN A 114 -8.05 4.53 18.06
N TRP A 115 -7.57 4.36 16.81
CA TRP A 115 -7.27 5.47 15.93
C TRP A 115 -8.54 6.19 15.42
N GLU A 116 -9.64 5.44 15.21
CA GLU A 116 -10.94 6.02 14.82
C GLU A 116 -11.47 7.00 15.88
N GLN A 117 -11.23 6.72 17.18
CA GLN A 117 -11.74 7.54 18.28
C GLN A 117 -11.12 8.95 18.35
N ASP A 118 -9.92 9.13 17.80
CA ASP A 118 -9.18 10.38 17.92
C ASP A 118 -9.68 11.46 16.93
N PHE A 119 -10.37 11.06 15.82
CA PHE A 119 -10.75 11.98 14.75
C PHE A 119 -12.13 11.65 14.13
N PRO A 120 -13.04 12.63 13.98
CA PRO A 120 -14.40 12.41 13.45
C PRO A 120 -14.42 12.06 11.95
N ASN A 121 -13.36 12.35 11.21
CA ASN A 121 -13.21 12.07 9.79
C ASN A 121 -12.43 10.77 9.49
N VAL A 122 -12.07 10.01 10.54
CA VAL A 122 -11.43 8.70 10.43
C VAL A 122 -12.46 7.60 10.73
N VAL A 123 -12.58 6.61 9.87
CA VAL A 123 -13.55 5.51 9.97
C VAL A 123 -12.82 4.18 9.84
N ASN A 124 -12.91 3.34 10.88
CA ASN A 124 -12.45 1.96 10.79
C ASN A 124 -13.46 1.12 9.99
N MET A 125 -13.03 0.45 8.93
CA MET A 125 -13.85 -0.43 8.10
C MET A 125 -13.73 -1.90 8.48
N ALA A 126 -12.67 -2.28 9.22
CA ALA A 126 -12.38 -3.65 9.59
C ALA A 126 -13.54 -4.28 10.38
N GLY A 127 -14.06 -5.39 9.89
CA GLY A 127 -15.16 -6.11 10.50
C GLY A 127 -16.54 -5.46 10.39
N LYS A 128 -16.66 -4.26 9.81
CA LYS A 128 -17.93 -3.53 9.67
C LYS A 128 -18.64 -3.76 8.32
N VAL A 129 -17.90 -4.25 7.33
CA VAL A 129 -18.41 -4.50 5.97
C VAL A 129 -17.90 -5.84 5.45
N SER A 130 -18.61 -6.41 4.47
CA SER A 130 -18.14 -7.59 3.74
C SER A 130 -16.99 -7.24 2.80
N PHE A 131 -16.19 -8.23 2.40
CA PHE A 131 -15.11 -8.03 1.42
C PHE A 131 -15.61 -7.43 0.10
N LYS A 132 -16.82 -7.79 -0.35
CA LYS A 132 -17.44 -7.18 -1.53
C LYS A 132 -17.65 -5.68 -1.33
N GLU A 133 -18.19 -5.28 -0.18
CA GLU A 133 -18.43 -3.88 0.17
C GLU A 133 -17.12 -3.10 0.36
N GLU A 134 -16.09 -3.76 0.88
CA GLU A 134 -14.73 -3.19 0.94
C GLU A 134 -14.20 -2.87 -0.46
N LEU A 135 -14.35 -3.77 -1.43
CA LEU A 135 -14.01 -3.52 -2.84
C LEU A 135 -14.85 -2.39 -3.46
N ASP A 136 -16.14 -2.32 -3.12
CA ASP A 136 -17.01 -1.23 -3.56
C ASP A 136 -16.48 0.12 -3.04
N LEU A 137 -16.06 0.20 -1.77
CA LEU A 137 -15.45 1.39 -1.18
C LEU A 137 -14.10 1.71 -1.83
N ILE A 138 -13.20 0.73 -1.95
CA ILE A 138 -11.86 0.91 -2.53
C ILE A 138 -11.96 1.51 -3.94
N SER A 139 -12.91 1.06 -4.76
CA SER A 139 -13.10 1.58 -6.12
C SER A 139 -13.53 3.06 -6.18
N ASN A 140 -13.96 3.63 -5.06
CA ASN A 140 -14.42 5.01 -4.95
C ASN A 140 -13.42 5.94 -4.24
N LEU A 141 -12.30 5.43 -3.77
CA LEU A 141 -11.25 6.24 -3.13
C LEU A 141 -10.60 7.21 -4.12
N ASP A 142 -10.07 8.31 -3.61
CA ASP A 142 -9.20 9.22 -4.36
C ASP A 142 -7.72 8.85 -4.24
N GLY A 143 -7.34 8.09 -3.21
CA GLY A 143 -6.00 7.57 -2.99
C GLY A 143 -5.95 6.48 -1.94
N MET A 144 -4.86 5.73 -1.93
CA MET A 144 -4.58 4.67 -0.95
C MET A 144 -3.16 4.82 -0.42
N LEU A 145 -3.01 4.82 0.91
CA LEU A 145 -1.74 4.60 1.59
C LEU A 145 -1.70 3.16 2.08
N SER A 146 -0.73 2.38 1.64
CA SER A 146 -0.63 0.99 2.07
C SER A 146 0.81 0.53 2.27
N MET A 147 0.96 -0.55 3.02
CA MET A 147 2.19 -1.32 3.03
C MET A 147 2.33 -2.09 1.71
N ASP A 148 3.48 -2.72 1.48
CA ASP A 148 3.63 -3.77 0.45
C ASP A 148 2.71 -4.96 0.82
N SER A 149 1.40 -4.80 0.57
CA SER A 149 0.30 -5.67 0.98
C SER A 149 -0.86 -5.69 -0.02
N GLY A 150 -1.87 -6.52 0.23
CA GLY A 150 -2.98 -6.76 -0.70
C GLY A 150 -3.81 -5.53 -1.07
N ASN A 151 -4.12 -4.66 -0.09
CA ASN A 151 -5.02 -3.51 -0.32
C ASN A 151 -4.47 -2.51 -1.35
N GLY A 152 -3.13 -2.29 -1.37
CA GLY A 152 -2.51 -1.46 -2.40
C GLY A 152 -2.73 -2.01 -3.81
N HIS A 153 -2.66 -3.33 -3.98
CA HIS A 153 -2.94 -3.98 -5.27
C HIS A 153 -4.42 -3.89 -5.65
N LEU A 154 -5.33 -4.08 -4.69
CA LEU A 154 -6.77 -3.93 -4.93
C LEU A 154 -7.10 -2.51 -5.40
N ALA A 155 -6.57 -1.47 -4.74
CA ALA A 155 -6.76 -0.10 -5.13
C ALA A 155 -6.18 0.19 -6.52
N ALA A 156 -4.94 -0.26 -6.79
CA ALA A 156 -4.29 -0.09 -8.09
C ALA A 156 -5.07 -0.73 -9.25
N ASN A 157 -5.76 -1.86 -9.00
CA ASN A 157 -6.59 -2.52 -10.01
C ASN A 157 -7.83 -1.70 -10.42
N TYR A 158 -8.25 -0.74 -9.60
CA TYR A 158 -9.31 0.25 -9.93
C TYR A 158 -8.73 1.58 -10.43
N GLY A 159 -7.42 1.66 -10.66
CA GLY A 159 -6.78 2.91 -11.10
C GLY A 159 -6.62 3.95 -9.99
N ILE A 160 -6.85 3.57 -8.74
CA ILE A 160 -6.64 4.45 -7.61
C ILE A 160 -5.13 4.67 -7.40
N PRO A 161 -4.67 5.90 -7.26
CA PRO A 161 -3.28 6.19 -6.92
C PRO A 161 -2.91 5.58 -5.56
N VAL A 162 -1.76 4.89 -5.50
CA VAL A 162 -1.31 4.18 -4.29
C VAL A 162 0.05 4.68 -3.85
N VAL A 163 0.14 5.22 -2.65
CA VAL A 163 1.40 5.45 -1.94
C VAL A 163 1.74 4.17 -1.18
N THR A 164 2.87 3.53 -1.51
CA THR A 164 3.29 2.29 -0.88
C THR A 164 4.51 2.53 0.01
N LEU A 165 4.40 2.15 1.29
CA LEU A 165 5.52 2.12 2.22
C LEU A 165 6.21 0.75 2.13
N TRP A 166 7.46 0.76 1.72
CA TRP A 166 8.27 -0.45 1.61
C TRP A 166 9.13 -0.62 2.87
N GLY A 167 9.18 -1.86 3.37
CA GLY A 167 10.07 -2.21 4.47
C GLY A 167 11.35 -2.85 3.97
N LEU A 168 11.57 -4.12 4.35
CA LEU A 168 12.73 -4.90 3.91
C LEU A 168 12.55 -5.53 2.52
N THR A 169 11.46 -5.23 1.83
CA THR A 169 11.22 -5.49 0.41
C THR A 169 11.54 -4.25 -0.43
N HIS A 170 11.32 -4.30 -1.74
CA HIS A 170 11.61 -3.19 -2.65
C HIS A 170 10.77 -3.34 -3.93
N PRO A 171 10.32 -2.28 -4.59
CA PRO A 171 9.58 -2.38 -5.86
C PRO A 171 10.35 -3.16 -6.94
N TYR A 172 11.68 -3.15 -6.90
CA TYR A 172 12.52 -3.93 -7.82
C TYR A 172 12.34 -5.44 -7.70
N THR A 173 11.70 -5.96 -6.65
CA THR A 173 11.35 -7.39 -6.55
C THR A 173 10.26 -7.81 -7.54
N GLY A 174 9.61 -6.84 -8.20
CA GLY A 174 8.59 -7.04 -9.23
C GLY A 174 7.18 -7.16 -8.68
N PHE A 175 6.94 -6.72 -7.43
CA PHE A 175 5.63 -6.75 -6.77
C PHE A 175 5.02 -5.35 -6.55
N ALA A 176 5.54 -4.31 -7.19
CA ALA A 176 4.90 -3.00 -7.12
C ALA A 176 3.46 -3.07 -7.66
N PRO A 177 2.50 -2.32 -7.08
CA PRO A 177 1.14 -2.23 -7.58
C PRO A 177 1.11 -1.76 -9.03
N PHE A 178 0.10 -2.22 -9.79
CA PHE A 178 0.00 -1.97 -11.23
C PHE A 178 -0.12 -0.48 -11.55
N ALA A 179 0.59 -0.05 -12.60
CA ALA A 179 0.52 1.30 -13.16
C ALA A 179 0.74 2.44 -12.14
N GLN A 180 1.53 2.19 -11.08
CA GLN A 180 1.88 3.24 -10.13
C GLN A 180 3.22 3.89 -10.48
N PRO A 181 3.33 5.23 -10.39
CA PRO A 181 4.59 5.93 -10.61
C PRO A 181 5.61 5.61 -9.51
N ALA A 182 6.89 5.65 -9.85
CA ALA A 182 7.97 5.24 -8.94
C ALA A 182 8.03 6.09 -7.66
N GLU A 183 7.71 7.37 -7.75
CA GLU A 183 7.68 8.32 -6.64
C GLU A 183 6.64 8.00 -5.58
N ASN A 184 5.63 7.19 -5.88
CA ASN A 184 4.66 6.69 -4.91
C ASN A 184 5.22 5.55 -4.03
N SER A 185 6.44 5.08 -4.31
CA SER A 185 7.13 4.08 -3.50
C SER A 185 8.05 4.77 -2.49
N LEU A 186 7.65 4.82 -1.23
CA LEU A 186 8.49 5.36 -0.16
C LEU A 186 9.34 4.25 0.44
N LEU A 187 10.65 4.48 0.47
CA LEU A 187 11.65 3.51 0.87
C LEU A 187 12.38 3.98 2.13
N PRO A 188 12.84 3.04 2.98
CA PRO A 188 13.84 3.35 4.00
C PRO A 188 15.10 3.96 3.39
N ASP A 189 15.90 4.57 4.23
CA ASP A 189 17.23 5.08 3.85
C ASP A 189 18.13 3.90 3.41
N LEU A 190 18.36 3.79 2.10
CA LEU A 190 19.14 2.69 1.52
C LEU A 190 20.64 2.83 1.77
N ASP A 191 21.14 4.03 2.08
CA ASP A 191 22.54 4.24 2.45
C ASP A 191 22.78 3.68 3.86
N LYS A 192 21.82 3.86 4.77
CA LYS A 192 21.83 3.28 6.11
C LYS A 192 21.53 1.79 6.11
N TYR A 193 20.65 1.34 5.20
CA TYR A 193 20.18 -0.05 5.12
C TYR A 193 20.48 -0.70 3.76
N PRO A 194 21.75 -0.85 3.35
CA PRO A 194 22.14 -1.24 1.98
C PRO A 194 21.79 -2.70 1.62
N GLN A 195 21.38 -3.53 2.60
CA GLN A 195 20.94 -4.88 2.30
C GLN A 195 19.48 -4.96 1.79
N ILE A 196 18.72 -3.86 1.75
CA ILE A 196 17.38 -3.84 1.18
C ILE A 196 17.45 -3.95 -0.35
N PRO A 197 16.62 -4.82 -1.00
CA PRO A 197 15.74 -5.81 -0.35
C PRO A 197 16.52 -6.97 0.24
N THR A 198 16.13 -7.40 1.44
CA THR A 198 16.76 -8.54 2.13
C THR A 198 16.15 -9.87 1.69
N SER A 199 14.91 -9.84 1.26
CA SER A 199 14.19 -10.95 0.65
C SER A 199 13.10 -10.43 -0.30
N VAL A 200 12.53 -11.33 -1.10
CA VAL A 200 11.46 -11.00 -2.03
C VAL A 200 10.11 -10.82 -1.30
N TYR A 201 9.94 -11.49 -0.16
CA TYR A 201 8.68 -11.56 0.59
C TYR A 201 8.70 -10.82 1.94
N GLY A 202 9.85 -10.29 2.35
CA GLY A 202 9.99 -9.60 3.63
C GLY A 202 10.22 -10.52 4.84
N ASN A 203 10.43 -11.80 4.62
CA ASN A 203 10.57 -12.81 5.68
C ASN A 203 12.00 -12.97 6.23
N ILE A 204 12.96 -12.16 5.80
CA ILE A 204 14.36 -12.18 6.27
C ILE A 204 14.68 -10.80 6.85
N VAL A 205 14.98 -10.78 8.16
CA VAL A 205 15.31 -9.57 8.90
C VAL A 205 16.74 -9.68 9.42
N PRO A 206 17.72 -8.99 8.82
CA PRO A 206 19.07 -8.93 9.35
C PRO A 206 19.12 -8.16 10.68
N ASP A 207 20.13 -8.45 11.49
CA ASP A 207 20.39 -7.70 12.71
C ASP A 207 20.53 -6.20 12.43
N GLY A 208 19.88 -5.37 13.23
CA GLY A 208 19.87 -3.92 13.09
C GLY A 208 18.92 -3.38 12.02
N TYR A 209 18.12 -4.21 11.34
CA TYR A 209 17.17 -3.79 10.28
C TYR A 209 15.72 -3.68 10.73
N TYR A 210 15.38 -4.05 11.97
CA TYR A 210 14.01 -3.99 12.51
C TYR A 210 13.40 -2.59 12.41
N ASP A 211 14.22 -1.56 12.65
CA ASP A 211 13.79 -0.16 12.67
C ASP A 211 14.01 0.56 11.33
N SER A 212 14.28 -0.16 10.24
CA SER A 212 14.61 0.46 8.95
C SER A 212 13.53 1.43 8.46
N MET A 213 12.25 1.11 8.66
CA MET A 213 11.14 1.96 8.23
C MET A 213 11.00 3.25 9.07
N ARG A 214 11.62 3.36 10.25
CA ARG A 214 11.70 4.63 11.00
C ARG A 214 12.52 5.70 10.30
N SER A 215 13.28 5.33 9.27
CA SER A 215 13.98 6.29 8.41
C SER A 215 13.08 6.95 7.36
N ILE A 216 11.80 6.58 7.28
CA ILE A 216 10.78 7.27 6.49
C ILE A 216 10.03 8.20 7.46
N PRO A 217 10.24 9.53 7.43
CA PRO A 217 9.55 10.45 8.33
C PRO A 217 8.04 10.51 8.03
N PRO A 218 7.16 10.63 9.06
CA PRO A 218 5.73 10.80 8.87
C PRO A 218 5.37 11.96 7.95
N GLU A 219 6.07 13.07 8.03
CA GLU A 219 5.84 14.26 7.20
C GLU A 219 6.07 13.95 5.70
N ARG A 220 7.06 13.12 5.38
CA ARG A 220 7.29 12.67 3.99
C ARG A 220 6.14 11.81 3.49
N VAL A 221 5.56 10.98 4.35
CA VAL A 221 4.39 10.16 4.01
C VAL A 221 3.18 11.06 3.76
N VAL A 222 2.92 12.01 4.68
CA VAL A 222 1.83 12.99 4.56
C VAL A 222 1.98 13.82 3.29
N GLN A 223 3.14 14.40 3.06
CA GLN A 223 3.42 15.20 1.85
C GLN A 223 3.10 14.39 0.59
N ARG A 224 3.55 13.13 0.50
CA ARG A 224 3.29 12.32 -0.71
C ARG A 224 1.81 11.99 -0.86
N VAL A 225 1.10 11.72 0.22
CA VAL A 225 -0.36 11.50 0.19
C VAL A 225 -1.08 12.76 -0.29
N GLU A 226 -0.72 13.94 0.21
CA GLU A 226 -1.32 15.22 -0.20
C GLU A 226 -1.08 15.52 -1.69
N GLU A 227 0.14 15.29 -2.18
CA GLU A 227 0.47 15.43 -3.61
C GLU A 227 -0.38 14.51 -4.49
N VAL A 228 -0.57 13.26 -4.08
CA VAL A 228 -1.38 12.26 -4.78
C VAL A 228 -2.86 12.66 -4.81
N LEU A 229 -3.38 13.17 -3.70
CA LEU A 229 -4.77 13.61 -3.55
C LEU A 229 -5.04 15.00 -4.15
N LYS A 230 -3.98 15.76 -4.47
CA LYS A 230 -4.04 17.16 -4.92
C LYS A 230 -4.73 18.07 -3.87
N LEU A 231 -4.27 17.93 -2.63
CA LEU A 231 -4.72 18.70 -1.46
C LEU A 231 -3.87 19.95 -1.23
#